data_0d63978f48627170bb4b9cccb8f8bcfe
#
_entry.id   0d63978f48627170bb4b9cccb8f8bcfe
#
_cell.length_a   1.000
_cell.length_b   1.000
_cell.length_c   1.000
_cell.angle_alpha   90.00
_cell.angle_beta   90.00
_cell.angle_gamma   90.00
#
_symmetry.space_group_name_H-M   'P 1'
#
loop_
_entity.id
_entity.type
_entity.pdbx_description
1 polymer ?
#
loop_
_entity_poly.entity_id
_entity_poly.type
_entity_poly.pdbx_seq_one_letter_code
_entity_poly.pdbx_strand_id
1 'polypeptide(L)'
;MNYATKLCIVSMFSVFSVSSMGLVQAADTPIVSTGGAAYNIGLQGESTFTNSDNVHLGGQTGATNSDPYSHRGDPNARGNNIAIGRLALNGSQGGGNVALGAKTFMEGKGDYNFLGNFAAGFKSTISDTIAIGSFAGSGATGNKNVWLGAGQAGGSTGNNTVLIGSNSNVNGNFNYGMGHGVIFKGDKNSAIGAYNKIEGNQSGAFGVGTYNVATVKGDNSYSVGNKNEIGANNTFVMGNNVKTSLDNAVVLGNNSTAESSDVVSTPSYTYAGGTVNFAGTAPVSTVSVGATDQERTITHVAAGRVSADSTDAINGSQLYGANQQIDNLYNKISNIGKEANKGDARAAALAALHPMQFDPDNRVQVMGGIGHYKDANA
;
A
#
# COMPACT_ATOMS: atom_id res chain seq x y z
N MET A 1 0.43 -57.32 32.77
CA MET A 1 1.82 -56.84 32.83
C MET A 1 2.27 -56.85 34.29
N ASN A 2 3.28 -57.65 34.61
CA ASN A 2 3.73 -57.81 35.95
C ASN A 2 4.46 -56.59 36.49
N TYR A 3 4.31 -56.29 37.79
CA TYR A 3 4.96 -55.17 38.50
C TYR A 3 6.48 -55.08 38.29
N ALA A 4 7.13 -56.22 38.08
CA ALA A 4 8.57 -56.34 37.84
C ALA A 4 8.98 -55.73 36.48
N THR A 5 8.14 -55.77 35.45
CA THR A 5 8.38 -55.19 34.12
C THR A 5 8.24 -53.68 34.12
N LYS A 6 7.35 -53.13 34.97
CA LYS A 6 7.22 -51.66 35.14
C LYS A 6 8.40 -51.05 35.89
N LEU A 7 8.95 -51.75 36.87
CA LEU A 7 10.10 -51.24 37.63
C LEU A 7 11.39 -51.22 36.77
N CYS A 8 11.55 -52.20 35.88
CA CYS A 8 12.69 -52.30 34.99
C CYS A 8 12.68 -51.17 33.91
N ILE A 9 11.49 -50.77 33.40
CA ILE A 9 11.37 -49.69 32.42
C ILE A 9 11.64 -48.31 33.07
N VAL A 10 11.18 -48.11 34.32
CA VAL A 10 11.43 -46.82 35.02
C VAL A 10 12.89 -46.70 35.43
N SER A 11 13.55 -47.81 35.85
CA SER A 11 14.98 -47.81 36.18
C SER A 11 15.86 -47.65 34.93
N MET A 12 15.47 -48.24 33.77
CA MET A 12 16.19 -48.05 32.52
C MET A 12 16.08 -46.59 32.01
N PHE A 13 14.93 -45.95 32.16
CA PHE A 13 14.78 -44.55 31.77
C PHE A 13 15.57 -43.59 32.66
N SER A 14 15.66 -43.85 33.95
CA SER A 14 16.45 -43.04 34.88
C SER A 14 17.97 -43.21 34.67
N VAL A 15 18.40 -44.42 34.35
CA VAL A 15 19.82 -44.70 34.02
C VAL A 15 20.23 -44.17 32.67
N PHE A 16 19.33 -44.17 31.66
CA PHE A 16 19.63 -43.65 30.34
C PHE A 16 19.67 -42.11 30.31
N SER A 17 18.84 -41.42 31.09
CA SER A 17 18.87 -39.97 31.21
C SER A 17 20.11 -39.45 31.94
N VAL A 18 20.68 -40.26 32.84
CA VAL A 18 21.91 -39.90 33.59
C VAL A 18 23.19 -40.18 32.78
N SER A 19 23.22 -41.20 31.94
CA SER A 19 24.43 -41.60 31.20
C SER A 19 24.62 -40.86 29.88
N SER A 20 23.55 -40.36 29.26
CA SER A 20 23.65 -39.65 27.96
C SER A 20 23.84 -38.14 28.08
N MET A 21 23.62 -37.52 29.22
CA MET A 21 23.76 -36.08 29.42
C MET A 21 25.05 -35.67 30.17
N GLY A 22 25.94 -36.58 30.50
CA GLY A 22 27.35 -36.36 30.88
C GLY A 22 27.65 -35.41 32.04
N LEU A 23 26.70 -34.95 32.85
CA LEU A 23 26.87 -34.04 33.98
C LEU A 23 25.72 -34.15 34.98
N VAL A 24 25.63 -35.24 35.69
CA VAL A 24 24.91 -35.23 36.97
C VAL A 24 25.94 -35.47 38.05
N GLN A 25 26.31 -34.41 38.78
CA GLN A 25 27.02 -34.60 40.05
C GLN A 25 26.12 -35.34 41.02
N ALA A 26 26.69 -36.22 41.81
CA ALA A 26 25.97 -37.14 42.72
C ALA A 26 25.13 -36.47 43.83
N ALA A 27 25.00 -35.13 43.79
CA ALA A 27 24.18 -34.34 44.71
C ALA A 27 22.87 -33.83 44.11
N ASP A 28 22.68 -33.98 42.78
CA ASP A 28 21.49 -33.45 42.09
C ASP A 28 20.50 -34.59 41.80
N THR A 29 19.65 -34.90 42.76
CA THR A 29 18.49 -35.76 42.52
C THR A 29 17.53 -35.01 41.60
N PRO A 30 17.08 -35.62 40.49
CA PRO A 30 16.00 -35.02 39.70
C PRO A 30 14.77 -34.89 40.58
N ILE A 31 14.35 -33.67 40.86
CA ILE A 31 13.14 -33.42 41.64
C ILE A 31 11.96 -33.75 40.75
N VAL A 32 11.48 -34.96 40.80
CA VAL A 32 10.12 -35.30 40.35
C VAL A 32 9.20 -35.03 41.54
N SER A 33 8.63 -33.85 41.61
CA SER A 33 7.62 -33.55 42.62
C SER A 33 6.31 -34.24 42.26
N THR A 34 5.88 -35.20 43.07
CA THR A 34 4.61 -35.91 42.89
C THR A 34 3.48 -35.36 43.77
N GLY A 35 3.62 -34.15 44.25
CA GLY A 35 2.61 -33.48 45.06
C GLY A 35 2.08 -32.23 44.43
N GLY A 36 0.90 -32.28 43.78
CA GLY A 36 0.24 -31.13 43.14
C GLY A 36 0.93 -30.69 41.86
N ALA A 37 0.48 -31.24 40.77
CA ALA A 37 0.56 -30.83 39.36
C ALA A 37 1.72 -29.94 38.81
N ALA A 38 2.95 -30.05 39.30
CA ALA A 38 4.13 -29.43 38.65
C ALA A 38 5.12 -30.51 38.22
N TYR A 39 5.38 -30.60 36.91
CA TYR A 39 6.46 -31.45 36.37
C TYR A 39 7.68 -30.58 36.10
N ASN A 40 8.68 -30.63 36.98
CA ASN A 40 9.96 -29.97 36.79
C ASN A 40 11.03 -31.01 36.41
N ILE A 41 11.59 -30.88 35.21
CA ILE A 41 12.80 -31.59 34.82
C ILE A 41 13.89 -30.52 34.68
N GLY A 42 14.57 -30.17 35.75
CA GLY A 42 15.59 -29.13 35.78
C GLY A 42 16.97 -29.65 36.09
N LEU A 43 18.02 -29.17 35.44
CA LEU A 43 19.41 -29.33 35.80
C LEU A 43 19.93 -28.00 36.34
N GLN A 44 20.34 -28.00 37.60
CA GLN A 44 21.08 -26.96 38.34
C GLN A 44 20.68 -25.49 38.21
N GLY A 45 20.33 -24.90 39.33
CA GLY A 45 20.10 -23.46 39.56
C GLY A 45 18.75 -23.25 40.24
N GLU A 46 18.75 -22.51 41.31
CA GLU A 46 17.60 -22.27 42.17
C GLU A 46 16.32 -21.94 41.37
N SER A 47 15.42 -22.90 41.29
CA SER A 47 14.06 -22.71 40.80
C SER A 47 13.12 -22.86 41.97
N THR A 48 12.75 -21.75 42.58
CA THR A 48 11.66 -21.72 43.56
C THR A 48 10.33 -21.62 42.84
N PHE A 49 9.66 -22.75 42.62
CA PHE A 49 8.31 -22.77 42.04
C PHE A 49 7.29 -22.75 43.17
N THR A 50 6.42 -21.76 43.12
CA THR A 50 5.34 -21.63 44.10
C THR A 50 3.95 -21.91 43.53
N ASN A 51 3.81 -22.18 42.21
CA ASN A 51 2.53 -22.48 41.57
C ASN A 51 2.53 -23.70 40.66
N SER A 52 1.42 -24.44 40.73
CA SER A 52 1.17 -25.80 40.36
C SER A 52 0.94 -25.90 38.91
N ASP A 53 1.17 -25.67 37.89
CA ASP A 53 0.81 -26.02 36.50
C ASP A 53 1.81 -25.53 35.45
N ASN A 54 3.10 -25.55 35.77
CA ASN A 54 4.16 -25.12 34.87
C ASN A 54 5.04 -26.27 34.39
N VAL A 55 5.51 -26.20 33.14
CA VAL A 55 6.50 -27.14 32.59
C VAL A 55 7.80 -26.37 32.29
N HIS A 56 8.90 -26.81 32.89
CA HIS A 56 10.20 -26.18 32.68
C HIS A 56 11.27 -27.20 32.29
N LEU A 57 11.92 -26.99 31.14
CA LEU A 57 13.01 -27.83 30.65
C LEU A 57 14.22 -26.93 30.28
N GLY A 58 15.29 -27.05 31.09
CA GLY A 58 16.54 -26.30 30.85
C GLY A 58 17.08 -25.58 32.08
N GLY A 59 18.32 -25.09 32.02
CA GLY A 59 18.96 -24.39 33.13
C GLY A 59 18.43 -22.94 33.29
N GLN A 60 18.17 -22.57 34.55
CA GLN A 60 17.69 -21.22 34.93
C GLN A 60 16.38 -20.83 34.24
N THR A 61 15.49 -21.78 33.99
CA THR A 61 14.14 -21.54 33.46
C THR A 61 13.19 -21.13 34.57
N GLY A 62 12.21 -20.30 34.24
CA GLY A 62 11.08 -19.98 35.09
C GLY A 62 10.91 -18.50 35.42
N ALA A 63 9.72 -18.15 35.81
CA ALA A 63 9.39 -16.84 36.33
C ALA A 63 9.94 -16.73 37.77
N THR A 64 10.82 -15.77 38.03
CA THR A 64 11.10 -15.38 39.42
C THR A 64 9.93 -14.50 39.86
N ASN A 65 9.14 -15.05 40.76
CA ASN A 65 8.04 -14.32 41.39
C ASN A 65 8.56 -13.25 42.32
N SER A 66 9.08 -12.16 41.77
CA SER A 66 9.34 -10.93 42.54
C SER A 66 8.15 -9.97 42.53
N ASP A 67 7.03 -10.37 41.95
CA ASP A 67 5.78 -9.65 42.08
C ASP A 67 5.14 -9.92 43.42
N PRO A 68 5.02 -8.92 44.33
CA PRO A 68 4.28 -9.09 45.61
C PRO A 68 2.78 -9.36 45.36
N TYR A 69 2.29 -9.24 44.15
CA TYR A 69 0.93 -9.63 43.73
C TYR A 69 0.84 -11.02 43.09
N SER A 70 1.93 -11.77 42.97
CA SER A 70 1.88 -13.17 42.60
C SER A 70 1.46 -14.04 43.82
N HIS A 71 0.32 -13.89 44.23
CA HIS A 71 -0.85 -14.70 44.55
C HIS A 71 -0.58 -15.87 45.53
N ARG A 72 -0.19 -15.54 46.72
CA ARG A 72 -0.61 -16.40 47.87
C ARG A 72 -2.12 -16.23 48.04
N GLY A 73 -2.91 -17.10 47.41
CA GLY A 73 -4.33 -17.25 47.70
C GLY A 73 -5.32 -16.55 46.78
N ASP A 74 -4.92 -16.01 45.62
CA ASP A 74 -5.86 -15.56 44.58
C ASP A 74 -6.26 -16.73 43.68
N PRO A 75 -7.56 -17.10 43.61
CA PRO A 75 -8.05 -18.14 42.71
C PRO A 75 -7.88 -17.78 41.20
N ASN A 76 -7.47 -16.55 40.88
CA ASN A 76 -7.16 -16.08 39.51
C ASN A 76 -5.65 -16.05 39.23
N ALA A 77 -4.79 -16.59 40.16
CA ALA A 77 -3.35 -16.72 39.89
C ALA A 77 -3.12 -17.61 38.69
N ARG A 78 -2.67 -17.01 37.60
CA ARG A 78 -2.51 -17.67 36.32
C ARG A 78 -1.15 -18.38 36.27
N GLY A 79 -1.14 -19.69 36.58
CA GLY A 79 -0.07 -20.59 36.25
C GLY A 79 -0.09 -20.97 34.78
N ASN A 80 0.14 -22.21 34.43
CA ASN A 80 0.06 -22.80 33.10
C ASN A 80 1.12 -22.26 32.11
N ASN A 81 2.35 -22.03 32.59
CA ASN A 81 3.45 -21.62 31.72
C ASN A 81 4.25 -22.83 31.22
N ILE A 82 4.74 -22.78 30.00
CA ILE A 82 5.68 -23.75 29.42
C ILE A 82 6.97 -23.02 29.06
N ALA A 83 8.10 -23.43 29.65
CA ALA A 83 9.42 -22.88 29.39
C ALA A 83 10.41 -23.98 28.98
N ILE A 84 10.88 -23.91 27.73
CA ILE A 84 11.88 -24.86 27.23
C ILE A 84 13.09 -24.08 26.70
N GLY A 85 14.24 -24.20 27.35
CA GLY A 85 15.47 -23.54 26.97
C GLY A 85 16.11 -22.74 28.11
N ARG A 86 17.40 -22.45 27.97
CA ARG A 86 18.15 -21.71 29.00
C ARG A 86 17.60 -20.30 29.17
N LEU A 87 17.27 -19.90 30.40
CA LEU A 87 16.70 -18.58 30.75
C LEU A 87 15.33 -18.28 30.10
N ALA A 88 14.62 -19.28 29.57
CA ALA A 88 13.26 -19.09 29.12
C ALA A 88 12.36 -18.73 30.33
N LEU A 89 11.50 -17.70 30.16
CA LEU A 89 10.65 -17.10 31.20
C LEU A 89 11.37 -16.59 32.48
N ASN A 90 12.71 -16.51 32.49
CA ASN A 90 13.43 -16.02 33.65
C ASN A 90 13.11 -14.53 33.90
N GLY A 91 12.69 -14.19 35.13
CA GLY A 91 12.29 -12.84 35.50
C GLY A 91 10.98 -12.35 34.86
N SER A 92 10.25 -13.21 34.16
CA SER A 92 8.97 -12.84 33.54
C SER A 92 7.81 -12.80 34.52
N GLN A 93 6.75 -12.08 34.16
CA GLN A 93 5.51 -11.94 34.92
C GLN A 93 4.32 -12.30 34.03
N GLY A 94 3.35 -13.06 34.58
CA GLY A 94 2.14 -13.46 33.87
C GLY A 94 1.97 -14.97 33.75
N GLY A 95 0.84 -15.41 33.18
CA GLY A 95 0.46 -16.82 33.08
C GLY A 95 0.01 -17.22 31.68
N GLY A 96 -0.08 -18.53 31.44
CA GLY A 96 -0.49 -19.10 30.15
C GLY A 96 0.53 -18.90 29.03
N ASN A 97 1.79 -18.61 29.34
CA ASN A 97 2.82 -18.34 28.33
C ASN A 97 3.54 -19.62 27.90
N VAL A 98 3.82 -19.76 26.62
CA VAL A 98 4.67 -20.80 26.05
C VAL A 98 5.93 -20.14 25.50
N ALA A 99 7.09 -20.47 26.09
CA ALA A 99 8.39 -19.91 25.68
C ALA A 99 9.37 -21.05 25.29
N LEU A 100 9.69 -21.12 24.01
CA LEU A 100 10.53 -22.16 23.43
C LEU A 100 11.82 -21.55 22.87
N GLY A 101 12.96 -21.75 23.53
CA GLY A 101 14.26 -21.25 23.13
C GLY A 101 15.01 -20.51 24.24
N ALA A 102 16.30 -20.27 24.02
CA ALA A 102 17.12 -19.59 25.02
C ALA A 102 16.73 -18.10 25.14
N LYS A 103 16.60 -17.61 26.38
CA LYS A 103 16.20 -16.22 26.74
C LYS A 103 14.83 -15.81 26.21
N THR A 104 13.99 -16.75 25.76
CA THR A 104 12.64 -16.46 25.28
C THR A 104 11.78 -15.92 26.42
N PHE A 105 11.14 -14.77 26.20
CA PHE A 105 10.33 -14.02 27.18
C PHE A 105 11.05 -13.74 28.51
N MET A 106 12.38 -13.69 28.52
CA MET A 106 13.14 -13.32 29.71
C MET A 106 12.86 -11.86 30.06
N GLU A 107 12.54 -11.59 31.36
CA GLU A 107 12.09 -10.30 31.86
C GLU A 107 10.83 -9.73 31.12
N GLY A 108 10.06 -10.60 30.46
CA GLY A 108 8.83 -10.24 29.79
C GLY A 108 7.62 -10.11 30.74
N LYS A 109 6.61 -9.35 30.35
CA LYS A 109 5.36 -9.18 31.10
C LYS A 109 4.16 -9.45 30.22
N GLY A 110 3.14 -10.12 30.76
CA GLY A 110 1.86 -10.37 30.09
C GLY A 110 1.49 -11.85 30.02
N ASP A 111 0.29 -12.10 29.51
CA ASP A 111 -0.37 -13.40 29.56
C ASP A 111 -0.62 -13.97 28.18
N TYR A 112 -0.77 -15.32 28.11
CA TYR A 112 -1.23 -16.04 26.92
C TYR A 112 -0.37 -15.84 25.67
N ASN A 113 0.95 -15.77 25.83
CA ASN A 113 1.86 -15.59 24.71
C ASN A 113 2.41 -16.93 24.23
N PHE A 114 2.58 -17.08 22.91
CA PHE A 114 3.33 -18.17 22.29
C PHE A 114 4.60 -17.63 21.65
N LEU A 115 5.75 -17.95 22.25
CA LEU A 115 7.04 -17.35 21.89
C LEU A 115 8.05 -18.42 21.52
N GLY A 116 8.73 -18.26 20.42
CA GLY A 116 9.68 -19.23 19.89
C GLY A 116 11.00 -18.62 19.42
N ASN A 117 12.10 -19.36 19.64
CA ASN A 117 13.45 -19.02 19.24
C ASN A 117 14.19 -18.08 20.22
N PHE A 118 15.44 -17.73 19.90
CA PHE A 118 16.33 -16.98 20.79
C PHE A 118 15.82 -15.57 21.08
N ALA A 119 15.63 -15.24 22.37
CA ALA A 119 15.23 -13.94 22.88
C ALA A 119 13.92 -13.37 22.26
N ALA A 120 13.03 -14.21 21.74
CA ALA A 120 11.71 -13.77 21.33
C ALA A 120 10.96 -13.22 22.57
N GLY A 121 10.36 -12.00 22.45
CA GLY A 121 9.68 -11.33 23.55
C GLY A 121 10.58 -10.89 24.72
N PHE A 122 11.90 -10.85 24.56
CA PHE A 122 12.83 -10.39 25.60
C PHE A 122 12.48 -8.97 26.05
N LYS A 123 12.30 -8.74 27.37
CA LYS A 123 11.93 -7.44 27.96
C LYS A 123 10.67 -6.79 27.36
N SER A 124 9.77 -7.57 26.82
CA SER A 124 8.52 -7.06 26.24
C SER A 124 7.39 -6.98 27.28
N THR A 125 6.36 -6.19 26.95
CA THR A 125 5.10 -6.16 27.69
C THR A 125 3.97 -6.46 26.70
N ILE A 126 3.65 -7.76 26.56
CA ILE A 126 2.75 -8.27 25.50
C ILE A 126 1.79 -9.33 26.08
N SER A 127 0.57 -9.38 25.55
CA SER A 127 -0.40 -10.43 25.86
C SER A 127 -1.10 -10.92 24.58
N ASP A 128 -1.62 -12.15 24.61
CA ASP A 128 -2.31 -12.78 23.48
C ASP A 128 -1.47 -12.72 22.17
N THR A 129 -0.14 -12.81 22.28
CA THR A 129 0.78 -12.55 21.18
C THR A 129 1.51 -13.83 20.75
N ILE A 130 1.66 -14.01 19.43
CA ILE A 130 2.54 -15.02 18.84
C ILE A 130 3.79 -14.32 18.33
N ALA A 131 4.98 -14.67 18.87
CA ALA A 131 6.26 -14.14 18.39
C ALA A 131 7.25 -15.28 18.15
N ILE A 132 7.53 -15.58 16.89
CA ILE A 132 8.42 -16.68 16.50
C ILE A 132 9.55 -16.15 15.62
N GLY A 133 10.76 -16.29 16.10
CA GLY A 133 11.99 -15.82 15.44
C GLY A 133 12.94 -15.18 16.44
N SER A 134 14.22 -15.18 16.12
CA SER A 134 15.24 -14.54 16.98
C SER A 134 14.92 -13.05 17.16
N PHE A 135 14.80 -12.62 18.41
CA PHE A 135 14.44 -11.27 18.82
C PHE A 135 13.05 -10.78 18.33
N ALA A 136 12.17 -11.67 17.87
CA ALA A 136 10.80 -11.28 17.53
C ALA A 136 10.09 -10.70 18.76
N GLY A 137 9.55 -9.47 18.66
CA GLY A 137 8.88 -8.77 19.75
C GLY A 137 9.76 -8.35 20.93
N SER A 138 11.11 -8.40 20.80
CA SER A 138 12.00 -7.96 21.88
C SER A 138 11.80 -6.48 22.21
N GLY A 139 11.53 -6.15 23.48
CA GLY A 139 11.25 -4.77 23.92
C GLY A 139 9.90 -4.22 23.44
N ALA A 140 9.07 -5.01 22.80
CA ALA A 140 7.78 -4.56 22.29
C ALA A 140 6.72 -4.41 23.39
N THR A 141 5.71 -3.59 23.11
CA THR A 141 4.51 -3.43 23.95
C THR A 141 3.26 -3.56 23.12
N GLY A 142 2.21 -4.18 23.68
CA GLY A 142 0.91 -4.30 23.03
C GLY A 142 0.39 -5.74 22.99
N ASN A 143 -0.85 -5.89 22.51
CA ASN A 143 -1.58 -7.15 22.65
C ASN A 143 -2.13 -7.65 21.31
N LYS A 144 -2.43 -8.95 21.25
CA LYS A 144 -3.08 -9.60 20.09
C LYS A 144 -2.28 -9.47 18.82
N ASN A 145 -0.99 -9.69 18.89
CA ASN A 145 -0.07 -9.53 17.77
C ASN A 145 0.40 -10.89 17.22
N VAL A 146 0.76 -10.94 15.96
CA VAL A 146 1.44 -12.07 15.33
C VAL A 146 2.71 -11.57 14.65
N TRP A 147 3.88 -11.97 15.17
CA TRP A 147 5.19 -11.58 14.67
C TRP A 147 6.01 -12.83 14.31
N LEU A 148 6.20 -13.04 13.02
CA LEU A 148 6.90 -14.21 12.49
C LEU A 148 8.15 -13.81 11.73
N GLY A 149 9.32 -14.22 12.23
CA GLY A 149 10.62 -13.97 11.62
C GLY A 149 11.59 -13.20 12.51
N ALA A 150 12.84 -13.11 12.08
CA ALA A 150 13.91 -12.52 12.90
C ALA A 150 13.79 -11.00 13.03
N GLY A 151 13.94 -10.48 14.24
CA GLY A 151 13.91 -9.03 14.51
C GLY A 151 12.56 -8.36 14.22
N GLN A 152 11.49 -9.14 14.10
CA GLN A 152 10.15 -8.57 13.88
C GLN A 152 9.66 -7.85 15.13
N ALA A 153 9.11 -6.65 14.92
CA ALA A 153 8.51 -5.84 15.96
C ALA A 153 9.42 -5.49 17.15
N GLY A 154 10.74 -5.51 16.98
CA GLY A 154 11.67 -5.10 18.05
C GLY A 154 11.42 -3.67 18.49
N GLY A 155 11.05 -3.47 19.79
CA GLY A 155 10.70 -2.15 20.34
C GLY A 155 9.39 -1.55 19.80
N SER A 156 8.56 -2.33 19.13
CA SER A 156 7.27 -1.90 18.58
C SER A 156 6.24 -1.57 19.66
N THR A 157 5.32 -0.68 19.32
CA THR A 157 4.16 -0.35 20.16
C THR A 157 2.90 -0.47 19.32
N GLY A 158 2.01 -1.42 19.61
CA GLY A 158 0.77 -1.57 18.84
C GLY A 158 0.02 -2.84 19.16
N ASN A 159 -1.27 -2.83 18.84
CA ASN A 159 -2.17 -3.94 19.07
C ASN A 159 -2.76 -4.45 17.76
N ASN A 160 -3.15 -5.74 17.75
CA ASN A 160 -3.80 -6.36 16.60
C ASN A 160 -2.97 -6.23 15.31
N THR A 161 -1.65 -6.41 15.41
CA THR A 161 -0.74 -6.29 14.27
C THR A 161 -0.25 -7.65 13.80
N VAL A 162 -0.03 -7.78 12.49
CA VAL A 162 0.58 -8.96 11.89
C VAL A 162 1.82 -8.53 11.12
N LEU A 163 2.99 -9.05 11.51
CA LEU A 163 4.25 -8.84 10.80
C LEU A 163 4.88 -10.19 10.45
N ILE A 164 5.13 -10.42 9.19
CA ILE A 164 5.77 -11.64 8.68
C ILE A 164 6.99 -11.28 7.85
N GLY A 165 8.15 -11.84 8.19
CA GLY A 165 9.39 -11.56 7.46
C GLY A 165 10.55 -11.23 8.40
N SER A 166 11.24 -10.10 8.21
CA SER A 166 12.36 -9.74 9.07
C SER A 166 12.53 -8.23 9.25
N ASN A 167 13.05 -7.83 10.41
CA ASN A 167 13.44 -6.45 10.74
C ASN A 167 12.36 -5.39 10.51
N SER A 168 11.09 -5.77 10.66
CA SER A 168 9.97 -4.84 10.53
C SER A 168 9.57 -4.28 11.89
N ASN A 169 8.98 -3.09 11.90
CA ASN A 169 8.60 -2.38 13.11
C ASN A 169 7.20 -1.77 12.99
N VAL A 170 6.47 -1.68 14.09
CA VAL A 170 5.14 -1.10 14.11
C VAL A 170 4.91 -0.21 15.33
N ASN A 171 4.50 1.03 15.10
CA ASN A 171 3.99 1.94 16.10
C ASN A 171 2.60 2.37 15.66
N GLY A 172 1.59 1.63 16.10
CA GLY A 172 0.20 1.80 15.71
C GLY A 172 -0.56 0.47 15.71
N ASN A 173 -1.86 0.53 15.51
CA ASN A 173 -2.76 -0.60 15.68
C ASN A 173 -3.32 -1.09 14.34
N PHE A 174 -3.74 -2.36 14.28
CA PHE A 174 -4.38 -2.96 13.11
C PHE A 174 -3.54 -2.89 11.83
N ASN A 175 -2.22 -3.04 11.96
CA ASN A 175 -1.31 -3.02 10.82
C ASN A 175 -0.96 -4.44 10.34
N TYR A 176 -0.83 -4.62 9.03
CA TYR A 176 -0.54 -5.90 8.39
C TYR A 176 0.66 -5.77 7.46
N GLY A 177 1.80 -6.34 7.84
CA GLY A 177 3.06 -6.24 7.10
C GLY A 177 3.63 -7.61 6.71
N MET A 178 4.05 -7.76 5.46
CA MET A 178 4.76 -8.94 4.98
C MET A 178 5.99 -8.51 4.19
N GLY A 179 7.19 -8.84 4.70
CA GLY A 179 8.43 -8.52 4.01
C GLY A 179 9.60 -8.18 4.91
N HIS A 180 10.58 -7.48 4.36
CA HIS A 180 11.78 -7.07 5.07
C HIS A 180 11.79 -5.57 5.33
N GLY A 181 12.06 -5.15 6.56
CA GLY A 181 12.22 -3.72 6.88
C GLY A 181 10.95 -2.89 6.69
N VAL A 182 9.76 -3.49 6.86
CA VAL A 182 8.49 -2.78 6.81
C VAL A 182 8.30 -1.97 8.08
N ILE A 183 7.92 -0.71 7.96
CA ILE A 183 7.73 0.19 9.10
C ILE A 183 6.35 0.85 9.02
N PHE A 184 5.57 0.71 10.09
CA PHE A 184 4.31 1.42 10.28
C PHE A 184 4.42 2.41 11.42
N LYS A 185 3.94 3.64 11.23
CA LYS A 185 3.82 4.66 12.28
C LYS A 185 2.37 5.05 12.58
N GLY A 186 1.44 4.73 11.68
CA GLY A 186 0.01 4.98 11.82
C GLY A 186 -0.79 3.69 12.00
N ASP A 187 -2.11 3.82 11.98
CA ASP A 187 -3.06 2.74 12.22
C ASP A 187 -3.67 2.20 10.92
N LYS A 188 -4.09 0.92 10.94
CA LYS A 188 -4.88 0.29 9.86
C LYS A 188 -4.18 0.25 8.51
N ASN A 189 -2.89 0.11 8.49
CA ASN A 189 -2.09 0.09 7.29
C ASN A 189 -1.79 -1.34 6.80
N SER A 190 -1.49 -1.47 5.51
CA SER A 190 -1.03 -2.72 4.92
C SER A 190 0.21 -2.52 4.06
N ALA A 191 1.17 -3.47 4.14
CA ALA A 191 2.35 -3.44 3.30
C ALA A 191 2.81 -4.84 2.92
N ILE A 192 3.19 -5.00 1.64
CA ILE A 192 3.83 -6.22 1.14
C ILE A 192 5.08 -5.82 0.36
N GLY A 193 6.23 -6.43 0.69
CA GLY A 193 7.50 -6.15 0.03
C GLY A 193 8.59 -5.70 0.98
N ALA A 194 9.60 -5.01 0.47
CA ALA A 194 10.74 -4.60 1.29
C ALA A 194 10.81 -3.08 1.47
N TYR A 195 11.28 -2.65 2.64
CA TYR A 195 11.56 -1.24 2.96
C TYR A 195 10.38 -0.29 2.78
N ASN A 196 9.14 -0.80 2.81
CA ASN A 196 7.96 0.05 2.80
C ASN A 196 7.81 0.74 4.16
N LYS A 197 7.71 2.07 4.16
CA LYS A 197 7.48 2.86 5.35
C LYS A 197 6.18 3.64 5.18
N ILE A 198 5.21 3.37 6.03
CA ILE A 198 3.91 4.04 6.02
C ILE A 198 3.79 4.85 7.30
N GLU A 199 3.61 6.16 7.16
CA GLU A 199 3.44 7.10 8.27
C GLU A 199 1.98 7.56 8.45
N GLY A 200 1.16 7.45 7.39
CA GLY A 200 -0.28 7.74 7.41
C GLY A 200 -1.13 6.62 7.99
N ASN A 201 -2.44 6.84 7.98
CA ASN A 201 -3.44 5.87 8.45
C ASN A 201 -4.26 5.32 7.28
N GLN A 202 -4.79 4.10 7.41
CA GLN A 202 -5.65 3.46 6.41
C GLN A 202 -5.01 3.41 5.02
N SER A 203 -3.71 3.28 4.97
CA SER A 203 -2.88 3.40 3.78
C SER A 203 -2.18 2.09 3.43
N GLY A 204 -1.70 1.97 2.18
CA GLY A 204 -1.06 0.76 1.72
C GLY A 204 0.18 0.98 0.85
N ALA A 205 1.14 0.02 0.93
CA ALA A 205 2.31 0.00 0.06
C ALA A 205 2.63 -1.43 -0.38
N PHE A 206 2.60 -1.67 -1.69
CA PHE A 206 2.82 -2.97 -2.31
C PHE A 206 3.97 -2.88 -3.32
N GLY A 207 5.13 -3.44 -2.96
CA GLY A 207 6.35 -3.36 -3.75
C GLY A 207 7.59 -3.10 -2.88
N VAL A 208 8.60 -2.45 -3.45
CA VAL A 208 9.86 -2.15 -2.75
C VAL A 208 9.94 -0.63 -2.54
N GLY A 209 9.95 -0.21 -1.28
CA GLY A 209 10.20 1.17 -0.88
C GLY A 209 11.68 1.56 -0.99
N THR A 210 11.99 2.76 -0.58
CA THR A 210 13.36 3.24 -0.44
C THR A 210 13.76 3.22 1.04
N TYR A 211 14.92 2.66 1.36
CA TYR A 211 15.38 2.55 2.73
C TYR A 211 15.36 3.93 3.44
N ASN A 212 14.75 3.98 4.62
CA ASN A 212 14.52 5.19 5.42
C ASN A 212 13.67 6.31 4.79
N VAL A 213 13.11 6.13 3.59
CA VAL A 213 12.19 7.08 2.98
C VAL A 213 10.76 6.60 3.17
N ALA A 214 9.85 7.50 3.53
CA ALA A 214 8.44 7.13 3.66
C ALA A 214 7.83 6.91 2.28
N THR A 215 7.34 5.68 2.04
CA THR A 215 6.62 5.33 0.82
C THR A 215 5.26 6.01 0.76
N VAL A 216 4.56 6.06 1.92
CA VAL A 216 3.27 6.72 2.04
C VAL A 216 3.24 7.51 3.36
N LYS A 217 3.05 8.82 3.27
CA LYS A 217 2.89 9.71 4.43
C LYS A 217 1.44 10.11 4.68
N GLY A 218 0.65 10.20 3.62
CA GLY A 218 -0.75 10.60 3.69
C GLY A 218 -1.68 9.49 4.16
N ASP A 219 -2.86 9.89 4.59
CA ASP A 219 -3.95 8.99 4.96
C ASP A 219 -4.71 8.51 3.73
N ASN A 220 -5.31 7.32 3.81
CA ASN A 220 -6.13 6.71 2.75
C ASN A 220 -5.41 6.64 1.40
N SER A 221 -4.09 6.48 1.40
CA SER A 221 -3.27 6.55 0.19
C SER A 221 -2.57 5.21 -0.08
N TYR A 222 -2.46 4.87 -1.37
CA TYR A 222 -1.99 3.55 -1.78
C TYR A 222 -0.91 3.64 -2.85
N SER A 223 0.18 2.89 -2.63
CA SER A 223 1.30 2.73 -3.55
C SER A 223 1.38 1.29 -4.05
N VAL A 224 1.33 1.11 -5.36
CA VAL A 224 1.61 -0.17 -6.02
C VAL A 224 2.81 0.01 -6.95
N GLY A 225 3.91 -0.68 -6.65
CA GLY A 225 5.18 -0.57 -7.38
C GLY A 225 6.34 -0.16 -6.49
N ASN A 226 7.45 0.23 -7.11
CA ASN A 226 8.72 0.40 -6.40
C ASN A 226 9.14 1.87 -6.30
N LYS A 227 9.78 2.24 -5.19
CA LYS A 227 10.40 3.55 -4.94
C LYS A 227 9.44 4.73 -5.08
N ASN A 228 8.15 4.52 -4.80
CA ASN A 228 7.18 5.60 -4.80
C ASN A 228 7.22 6.37 -3.48
N GLU A 229 6.92 7.67 -3.56
CA GLU A 229 6.82 8.58 -2.42
C GLU A 229 5.51 9.36 -2.51
N ILE A 230 4.53 9.01 -1.67
CA ILE A 230 3.23 9.68 -1.62
C ILE A 230 3.17 10.54 -0.37
N GLY A 231 3.21 11.85 -0.54
CA GLY A 231 3.08 12.85 0.53
C GLY A 231 1.66 13.30 0.82
N ALA A 232 0.70 12.81 0.08
CA ALA A 232 -0.68 13.31 -0.04
C ALA A 232 -1.71 12.34 0.52
N ASN A 233 -2.93 12.83 0.80
CA ASN A 233 -4.07 12.06 1.26
C ASN A 233 -4.96 11.62 0.09
N ASN A 234 -5.70 10.51 0.29
CA ASN A 234 -6.66 9.98 -0.70
C ASN A 234 -6.04 9.78 -2.08
N THR A 235 -4.75 9.46 -2.16
CA THR A 235 -3.99 9.40 -3.40
C THR A 235 -3.63 7.96 -3.76
N PHE A 236 -3.83 7.60 -5.03
CA PHE A 236 -3.56 6.28 -5.54
C PHE A 236 -2.45 6.31 -6.60
N VAL A 237 -1.37 5.57 -6.37
CA VAL A 237 -0.21 5.47 -7.26
C VAL A 237 -0.04 4.04 -7.73
N MET A 238 0.04 3.85 -9.06
CA MET A 238 0.42 2.57 -9.66
C MET A 238 1.55 2.81 -10.67
N GLY A 239 2.78 2.55 -10.24
CA GLY A 239 3.98 2.79 -11.05
C GLY A 239 5.24 2.64 -10.22
N ASN A 240 6.37 2.99 -10.81
CA ASN A 240 7.64 3.01 -10.11
C ASN A 240 8.25 4.41 -10.17
N ASN A 241 8.98 4.79 -9.12
CA ASN A 241 9.66 6.06 -9.02
C ASN A 241 8.72 7.27 -9.20
N VAL A 242 7.50 7.14 -8.66
CA VAL A 242 6.48 8.20 -8.66
C VAL A 242 6.60 9.00 -7.38
N LYS A 243 6.59 10.33 -7.50
CA LYS A 243 6.60 11.23 -6.37
C LYS A 243 5.47 12.25 -6.51
N THR A 244 4.58 12.33 -5.52
CA THR A 244 3.46 13.26 -5.51
C THR A 244 3.10 13.72 -4.10
N SER A 245 2.66 14.97 -4.02
CA SER A 245 2.07 15.58 -2.82
C SER A 245 0.67 16.15 -3.09
N LEU A 246 0.06 15.76 -4.21
CA LEU A 246 -1.27 16.22 -4.60
C LEU A 246 -2.34 15.30 -4.01
N ASP A 247 -3.22 15.85 -3.18
CA ASP A 247 -4.35 15.14 -2.59
C ASP A 247 -5.38 14.72 -3.67
N ASN A 248 -6.03 13.59 -3.43
CA ASN A 248 -7.07 13.02 -4.29
C ASN A 248 -6.57 12.64 -5.70
N ALA A 249 -5.28 12.54 -5.92
CA ALA A 249 -4.70 12.23 -7.24
C ALA A 249 -4.71 10.71 -7.54
N VAL A 250 -4.81 10.41 -8.83
CA VAL A 250 -4.51 9.08 -9.37
C VAL A 250 -3.32 9.19 -10.31
N VAL A 251 -2.21 8.50 -10.00
CA VAL A 251 -0.97 8.57 -10.79
C VAL A 251 -0.62 7.20 -11.34
N LEU A 252 -0.60 7.07 -12.65
CA LEU A 252 -0.40 5.82 -13.36
C LEU A 252 0.87 5.85 -14.21
N GLY A 253 1.70 4.82 -14.08
CA GLY A 253 2.91 4.65 -14.89
C GLY A 253 4.20 5.07 -14.19
N ASN A 254 5.30 4.55 -14.71
CA ASN A 254 6.65 4.84 -14.17
C ASN A 254 7.04 6.30 -14.42
N ASN A 255 7.67 6.93 -13.45
CA ASN A 255 8.11 8.34 -13.49
C ASN A 255 6.98 9.34 -13.79
N SER A 256 5.72 8.95 -13.59
CA SER A 256 4.61 9.89 -13.73
C SER A 256 4.59 10.86 -12.55
N THR A 257 4.13 12.07 -12.78
CA THR A 257 4.00 13.12 -11.76
C THR A 257 2.57 13.61 -11.67
N ALA A 258 2.18 14.11 -10.51
CA ALA A 258 0.95 14.86 -10.31
C ALA A 258 1.22 15.96 -9.28
N GLU A 259 1.03 17.20 -9.71
CA GLU A 259 1.30 18.38 -8.92
C GLU A 259 0.09 19.32 -8.91
N SER A 260 0.05 20.27 -8.01
CA SER A 260 -1.06 21.24 -7.93
C SER A 260 -1.22 22.09 -9.18
N SER A 261 -0.14 22.31 -9.93
CA SER A 261 -0.15 22.98 -11.23
C SER A 261 -0.89 22.20 -12.33
N ASP A 262 -1.07 20.88 -12.15
CA ASP A 262 -1.78 20.02 -13.11
C ASP A 262 -3.31 20.09 -12.94
N VAL A 263 -3.78 20.71 -11.86
CA VAL A 263 -5.22 20.87 -11.56
C VAL A 263 -5.68 22.21 -12.12
N VAL A 264 -5.95 22.25 -13.43
CA VAL A 264 -6.27 23.48 -14.15
C VAL A 264 -7.76 23.61 -14.38
N SER A 265 -8.33 24.75 -13.95
CA SER A 265 -9.69 25.16 -14.32
C SER A 265 -9.71 25.80 -15.70
N THR A 266 -10.51 25.25 -16.61
CA THR A 266 -10.68 25.78 -17.97
C THR A 266 -12.15 26.06 -18.23
N PRO A 267 -12.68 27.24 -17.83
CA PRO A 267 -14.11 27.51 -17.87
C PRO A 267 -14.63 27.78 -19.29
N SER A 268 -13.82 28.33 -20.19
CA SER A 268 -14.23 28.72 -21.53
C SER A 268 -13.04 28.87 -22.48
N TYR A 269 -13.36 28.89 -23.75
CA TYR A 269 -12.46 29.29 -24.84
C TYR A 269 -13.07 30.42 -25.65
N THR A 270 -12.33 31.53 -25.82
CA THR A 270 -12.75 32.67 -26.60
C THR A 270 -11.99 32.72 -27.93
N TYR A 271 -12.72 32.89 -29.02
CA TYR A 271 -12.21 33.03 -30.38
C TYR A 271 -12.85 34.22 -31.07
N ALA A 272 -12.42 34.57 -32.29
CA ALA A 272 -12.93 35.77 -33.03
C ALA A 272 -14.47 35.79 -33.22
N GLY A 273 -15.13 34.64 -33.23
CA GLY A 273 -16.58 34.53 -33.42
C GLY A 273 -17.39 34.46 -32.12
N GLY A 274 -16.76 34.44 -30.93
CA GLY A 274 -17.49 34.35 -29.66
C GLY A 274 -16.75 33.58 -28.58
N THR A 275 -17.50 33.16 -27.56
CA THR A 275 -16.98 32.39 -26.44
C THR A 275 -17.79 31.09 -26.29
N VAL A 276 -17.10 29.99 -26.13
CA VAL A 276 -17.67 28.68 -25.78
C VAL A 276 -17.38 28.39 -24.32
N ASN A 277 -18.40 28.09 -23.53
CA ASN A 277 -18.27 27.64 -22.14
C ASN A 277 -18.16 26.13 -22.10
N PHE A 278 -17.32 25.64 -21.18
CA PHE A 278 -17.07 24.22 -20.99
C PHE A 278 -17.79 23.66 -19.75
N ALA A 279 -18.08 22.37 -19.76
CA ALA A 279 -18.52 21.63 -18.58
C ALA A 279 -17.30 21.15 -17.75
N GLY A 280 -17.53 20.80 -16.48
CA GLY A 280 -16.50 20.22 -15.61
C GLY A 280 -15.37 21.18 -15.25
N THR A 281 -15.65 22.45 -15.08
CA THR A 281 -14.66 23.53 -14.95
C THR A 281 -13.97 23.62 -13.60
N ALA A 282 -14.38 22.83 -12.59
CA ALA A 282 -13.81 22.82 -11.25
C ALA A 282 -13.25 21.43 -10.90
N PRO A 283 -12.10 21.03 -11.47
CA PRO A 283 -11.50 19.74 -11.15
C PRO A 283 -11.07 19.69 -9.68
N VAL A 284 -11.34 18.59 -9.01
CA VAL A 284 -10.92 18.37 -7.61
C VAL A 284 -9.48 17.88 -7.51
N SER A 285 -8.98 17.24 -8.56
CA SER A 285 -7.63 16.72 -8.68
C SER A 285 -7.38 16.23 -10.12
N THR A 286 -6.35 15.42 -10.33
CA THR A 286 -6.00 14.90 -11.66
C THR A 286 -5.79 13.40 -11.68
N VAL A 287 -6.01 12.79 -12.84
CA VAL A 287 -5.50 11.47 -13.21
C VAL A 287 -4.31 11.69 -14.14
N SER A 288 -3.10 11.51 -13.63
CA SER A 288 -1.87 11.65 -14.40
C SER A 288 -1.38 10.31 -14.94
N VAL A 289 -1.01 10.27 -16.21
CA VAL A 289 -0.46 9.08 -16.88
C VAL A 289 0.98 9.31 -17.36
N GLY A 290 1.60 10.43 -17.02
CA GLY A 290 2.94 10.79 -17.48
C GLY A 290 3.59 11.89 -16.64
N ALA A 291 4.58 12.52 -17.24
CA ALA A 291 5.27 13.71 -16.75
C ALA A 291 5.64 14.58 -17.96
N THR A 292 6.11 15.79 -17.72
CA THR A 292 6.67 16.65 -18.78
C THR A 292 7.76 15.90 -19.54
N ASP A 293 7.69 15.91 -20.87
CA ASP A 293 8.56 15.17 -21.80
C ASP A 293 8.52 13.63 -21.65
N GLN A 294 7.50 13.11 -20.95
CA GLN A 294 7.23 11.68 -20.74
C GLN A 294 5.73 11.38 -20.81
N GLU A 295 5.04 12.02 -21.73
CA GLU A 295 3.61 11.85 -21.96
C GLU A 295 3.30 10.45 -22.49
N ARG A 296 2.05 9.98 -22.26
CA ARG A 296 1.55 8.69 -22.74
C ARG A 296 0.26 8.86 -23.53
N THR A 297 0.13 8.12 -24.60
CA THR A 297 -1.15 7.98 -25.29
C THR A 297 -2.11 7.12 -24.46
N ILE A 298 -3.38 7.51 -24.43
CA ILE A 298 -4.47 6.67 -23.90
C ILE A 298 -5.17 6.04 -25.11
N THR A 299 -5.04 4.73 -25.26
CA THR A 299 -5.61 3.96 -26.36
C THR A 299 -6.87 3.21 -25.93
N HIS A 300 -7.68 2.76 -26.92
CA HIS A 300 -8.91 1.98 -26.70
C HIS A 300 -10.00 2.77 -25.91
N VAL A 301 -9.99 4.08 -26.03
CA VAL A 301 -11.04 4.94 -25.50
C VAL A 301 -12.28 4.83 -26.39
N ALA A 302 -13.41 4.45 -25.81
CA ALA A 302 -14.70 4.44 -26.50
C ALA A 302 -15.13 5.86 -26.85
N ALA A 303 -16.05 6.00 -27.83
CA ALA A 303 -16.63 7.30 -28.15
C ALA A 303 -17.43 7.84 -26.96
N GLY A 304 -17.12 9.07 -26.56
CA GLY A 304 -17.84 9.79 -25.50
C GLY A 304 -19.12 10.45 -26.02
N ARG A 305 -20.01 10.81 -25.11
CA ARG A 305 -21.19 11.62 -25.44
C ARG A 305 -20.77 13.02 -25.87
N VAL A 306 -21.43 13.54 -26.89
CA VAL A 306 -21.17 14.90 -27.40
C VAL A 306 -22.40 15.75 -27.09
N SER A 307 -22.33 16.50 -25.99
CA SER A 307 -23.37 17.46 -25.57
C SER A 307 -22.71 18.63 -24.82
N ALA A 308 -23.47 19.69 -24.58
CA ALA A 308 -22.95 20.90 -23.94
C ALA A 308 -22.52 20.66 -22.46
N ASP A 309 -23.06 19.65 -21.82
CA ASP A 309 -22.82 19.28 -20.42
C ASP A 309 -21.97 18.03 -20.24
N SER A 310 -21.50 17.42 -21.35
CA SER A 310 -20.69 16.20 -21.29
C SER A 310 -19.31 16.47 -20.74
N THR A 311 -18.87 15.59 -19.84
CA THR A 311 -17.49 15.52 -19.34
C THR A 311 -16.80 14.22 -19.76
N ASP A 312 -17.36 13.49 -20.73
CA ASP A 312 -16.75 12.28 -21.25
C ASP A 312 -15.52 12.60 -22.11
N ALA A 313 -14.51 11.73 -22.07
CA ALA A 313 -13.40 11.80 -23.02
C ALA A 313 -13.91 11.48 -24.42
N ILE A 314 -13.37 12.15 -25.42
CA ILE A 314 -13.63 11.89 -26.84
C ILE A 314 -12.44 11.17 -27.48
N ASN A 315 -12.67 10.31 -28.46
CA ASN A 315 -11.61 9.65 -29.21
C ASN A 315 -11.35 10.31 -30.58
N GLY A 316 -10.24 9.93 -31.23
CA GLY A 316 -9.81 10.52 -32.48
C GLY A 316 -10.83 10.41 -33.64
N SER A 317 -11.70 9.40 -33.64
CA SER A 317 -12.70 9.25 -34.72
C SER A 317 -13.81 10.31 -34.61
N GLN A 318 -14.14 10.77 -33.42
CA GLN A 318 -15.10 11.86 -33.21
C GLN A 318 -14.54 13.19 -33.71
N LEU A 319 -13.25 13.49 -33.43
CA LEU A 319 -12.56 14.66 -33.95
C LEU A 319 -12.41 14.58 -35.48
N TYR A 320 -12.10 13.39 -36.04
CA TYR A 320 -12.04 13.20 -37.49
C TYR A 320 -13.37 13.55 -38.18
N GLY A 321 -14.51 13.09 -37.60
CA GLY A 321 -15.83 13.44 -38.11
C GLY A 321 -16.12 14.94 -38.08
N ALA A 322 -15.69 15.64 -37.04
CA ALA A 322 -15.80 17.10 -36.97
C ALA A 322 -14.92 17.79 -38.03
N ASN A 323 -13.69 17.35 -38.24
CA ASN A 323 -12.80 17.86 -39.27
C ASN A 323 -13.36 17.69 -40.69
N GLN A 324 -13.97 16.52 -40.98
CA GLN A 324 -14.65 16.34 -42.29
C GLN A 324 -15.78 17.35 -42.52
N GLN A 325 -16.54 17.72 -41.50
CA GLN A 325 -17.54 18.78 -41.63
C GLN A 325 -16.92 20.14 -41.90
N ILE A 326 -15.80 20.47 -41.27
CA ILE A 326 -15.04 21.70 -41.50
C ILE A 326 -14.53 21.73 -42.96
N ASP A 327 -13.96 20.64 -43.47
CA ASP A 327 -13.49 20.54 -44.86
C ASP A 327 -14.65 20.72 -45.85
N ASN A 328 -15.81 20.13 -45.58
CA ASN A 328 -17.00 20.33 -46.39
C ASN A 328 -17.48 21.78 -46.39
N LEU A 329 -17.45 22.46 -45.25
CA LEU A 329 -17.77 23.89 -45.15
C LEU A 329 -16.76 24.75 -45.94
N TYR A 330 -15.48 24.47 -45.82
CA TYR A 330 -14.42 25.14 -46.58
C TYR A 330 -14.66 25.03 -48.09
N ASN A 331 -14.97 23.82 -48.58
CA ASN A 331 -15.29 23.58 -49.99
C ASN A 331 -16.54 24.36 -50.46
N LYS A 332 -17.60 24.40 -49.62
CA LYS A 332 -18.80 25.18 -49.90
C LYS A 332 -18.50 26.70 -50.01
N ILE A 333 -17.73 27.24 -49.06
CA ILE A 333 -17.32 28.64 -49.01
C ILE A 333 -16.48 28.97 -50.26
N SER A 334 -15.52 28.13 -50.62
CA SER A 334 -14.71 28.27 -51.83
C SER A 334 -15.57 28.32 -53.11
N ASN A 335 -16.56 27.42 -53.22
CA ASN A 335 -17.49 27.39 -54.35
C ASN A 335 -18.38 28.64 -54.39
N ILE A 336 -18.90 29.12 -53.25
CA ILE A 336 -19.64 30.36 -53.15
C ILE A 336 -18.77 31.55 -53.66
N GLY A 337 -17.49 31.59 -53.24
CA GLY A 337 -16.55 32.60 -53.70
C GLY A 337 -16.34 32.57 -55.22
N LYS A 338 -16.21 31.39 -55.82
CA LYS A 338 -16.09 31.24 -57.28
C LYS A 338 -17.35 31.67 -58.03
N GLU A 339 -18.53 31.30 -57.52
CA GLU A 339 -19.80 31.73 -58.13
C GLU A 339 -20.03 33.25 -57.99
N ALA A 340 -19.64 33.83 -56.86
CA ALA A 340 -19.65 35.30 -56.68
C ALA A 340 -18.74 36.00 -57.69
N ASN A 341 -17.48 35.52 -57.85
CA ASN A 341 -16.56 36.05 -58.85
C ASN A 341 -17.13 35.96 -60.29
N LYS A 342 -17.81 34.83 -60.63
CA LYS A 342 -18.51 34.70 -61.92
C LYS A 342 -19.67 35.68 -62.04
N GLY A 343 -20.41 35.92 -60.97
CA GLY A 343 -21.47 36.95 -60.96
C GLY A 343 -20.94 38.35 -61.24
N ASP A 344 -19.83 38.69 -60.55
CA ASP A 344 -19.18 39.97 -60.76
C ASP A 344 -18.62 40.12 -62.16
N ALA A 345 -18.02 39.10 -62.77
CA ALA A 345 -17.55 39.10 -64.14
C ALA A 345 -18.73 39.32 -65.15
N ARG A 346 -19.87 38.65 -64.92
CA ARG A 346 -21.09 38.80 -65.72
C ARG A 346 -21.64 40.22 -65.60
N ALA A 347 -21.65 40.81 -64.43
CA ALA A 347 -22.07 42.17 -64.18
C ALA A 347 -21.15 43.15 -64.90
N ALA A 348 -19.83 42.93 -64.89
CA ALA A 348 -18.87 43.71 -65.64
C ALA A 348 -19.06 43.63 -67.16
N ALA A 349 -19.30 42.37 -67.64
CA ALA A 349 -19.62 42.18 -69.09
C ALA A 349 -20.89 42.91 -69.48
N LEU A 350 -21.93 42.87 -68.69
CA LEU A 350 -23.20 43.55 -68.93
C LEU A 350 -23.03 45.06 -68.91
N ALA A 351 -22.23 45.63 -67.98
CA ALA A 351 -21.94 47.03 -67.88
C ALA A 351 -21.10 47.57 -69.05
N ALA A 352 -20.34 46.69 -69.72
CA ALA A 352 -19.55 47.03 -70.91
C ALA A 352 -20.38 47.10 -72.18
N LEU A 353 -21.61 46.58 -72.14
CA LEU A 353 -22.50 46.67 -73.29
C LEU A 353 -22.99 48.14 -73.46
N HIS A 354 -22.59 48.76 -74.54
CA HIS A 354 -23.09 50.12 -74.92
C HIS A 354 -24.18 49.95 -75.96
N PRO A 355 -25.35 50.56 -75.76
CA PRO A 355 -26.39 50.58 -76.80
C PRO A 355 -25.84 51.15 -78.11
N MET A 356 -25.97 50.39 -79.17
CA MET A 356 -25.65 50.90 -80.54
C MET A 356 -26.73 51.85 -80.97
N GLN A 357 -26.33 52.83 -81.85
CA GLN A 357 -27.27 53.77 -82.39
C GLN A 357 -28.28 53.04 -83.30
N PHE A 358 -29.55 53.39 -83.18
CA PHE A 358 -30.60 52.77 -83.97
C PHE A 358 -30.32 52.98 -85.47
N ASP A 359 -30.23 51.86 -86.20
CA ASP A 359 -30.09 51.83 -87.67
C ASP A 359 -31.38 51.28 -88.30
N PRO A 360 -32.13 52.10 -89.06
CA PRO A 360 -33.39 51.67 -89.65
C PRO A 360 -33.26 50.57 -90.71
N ASP A 361 -32.03 50.45 -91.30
CA ASP A 361 -31.76 49.45 -92.35
C ASP A 361 -31.37 48.08 -91.81
N ASN A 362 -30.94 48.01 -90.53
CA ASN A 362 -30.57 46.77 -89.84
C ASN A 362 -31.49 46.49 -88.67
N ARG A 363 -32.49 45.58 -88.87
CA ARG A 363 -33.52 45.27 -87.92
C ARG A 363 -33.04 44.35 -86.72
N VAL A 364 -31.82 43.79 -86.78
CA VAL A 364 -31.24 42.95 -85.77
C VAL A 364 -29.84 43.43 -85.49
N GLN A 365 -29.62 43.80 -84.21
CA GLN A 365 -28.29 44.15 -83.71
C GLN A 365 -27.88 43.16 -82.66
N VAL A 366 -26.66 42.65 -82.76
CA VAL A 366 -26.08 41.71 -81.77
C VAL A 366 -24.93 42.43 -81.05
N MET A 367 -25.01 42.54 -79.77
CA MET A 367 -23.97 43.12 -78.92
C MET A 367 -23.32 42.04 -78.08
N GLY A 368 -22.00 42.08 -77.88
CA GLY A 368 -21.23 41.27 -77.03
C GLY A 368 -20.42 42.07 -76.04
N GLY A 369 -20.37 41.67 -74.82
CA GLY A 369 -19.50 42.25 -73.79
C GLY A 369 -18.65 41.16 -73.14
N ILE A 370 -17.40 41.49 -72.83
CA ILE A 370 -16.50 40.57 -72.10
C ILE A 370 -16.25 41.19 -70.73
N GLY A 371 -16.49 40.40 -69.66
CA GLY A 371 -16.20 40.78 -68.28
C GLY A 371 -15.16 39.85 -67.66
N HIS A 372 -14.24 40.43 -66.98
CA HIS A 372 -13.24 39.68 -66.16
C HIS A 372 -13.23 40.19 -64.72
N TYR A 373 -13.28 39.31 -63.74
CA TYR A 373 -13.13 39.64 -62.32
C TYR A 373 -12.36 38.54 -61.60
N LYS A 374 -11.20 38.91 -61.05
CA LYS A 374 -10.25 37.91 -60.41
C LYS A 374 -9.95 36.78 -61.40
N ASP A 375 -10.37 35.56 -61.05
CA ASP A 375 -10.15 34.32 -61.79
C ASP A 375 -11.37 33.89 -62.66
N ALA A 376 -12.42 34.73 -62.75
CA ALA A 376 -13.64 34.43 -63.49
C ALA A 376 -13.77 35.30 -64.74
N ASN A 377 -14.22 34.69 -65.82
CA ASN A 377 -14.53 35.34 -67.11
C ASN A 377 -16.02 35.18 -67.44
N ALA A 378 -16.62 36.16 -68.11
CA ALA A 378 -17.99 36.11 -68.59
C ALA A 378 -18.07 36.69 -70.06
#